data_a5c26751def935527a9e3c32b780f06c
#
_entry.id   a5c26751def935527a9e3c32b780f06c
#
_cell.length_a   1.000
_cell.length_b   1.000
_cell.length_c   1.000
_cell.angle_alpha   90.00
_cell.angle_beta   90.00
_cell.angle_gamma   90.00
#
_symmetry.space_group_name_H-M   'P 1'
#
loop_
_entity.id
_entity.type
_entity.pdbx_description
1 polymer ?
#
loop_
_entity_poly.entity_id
_entity_poly.type
_entity_poly.pdbx_seq_one_letter_code
_entity_poly.pdbx_strand_id
1 'polypeptide(L)'
;MKKILIVLLAMVFVFSLAACGGGGDKDGDSGKDKKAERVTTASGAISVEALDMPDYITKAQDDDEDILMAKEGEGYGVGDYVLISGISKDDETSLSYPSYVKGQEYTLDMLLSDFQNKNSYKTYTKTKIGDQEYVLLDEDSNRYYYTVTNNYPVLIQVIGESMQDNEAVTKSLESIQYNY
;
A
#
# COMPACT_ATOMS: atom_id res chain seq x y z
N MET A 1 -22.98 35.50 -37.98
CA MET A 1 -23.88 34.41 -37.65
C MET A 1 -23.17 33.10 -38.02
N LYS A 2 -22.45 32.48 -37.13
CA LYS A 2 -21.89 31.12 -37.30
C LYS A 2 -22.22 30.35 -36.03
N LYS A 3 -23.06 29.34 -36.19
CA LYS A 3 -23.54 28.46 -35.13
C LYS A 3 -22.41 27.53 -34.72
N ILE A 4 -21.99 27.61 -33.48
CA ILE A 4 -21.04 26.69 -32.87
C ILE A 4 -21.85 25.48 -32.40
N LEU A 5 -21.57 24.33 -33.00
CA LEU A 5 -22.13 23.04 -32.65
C LEU A 5 -21.31 22.48 -31.48
N ILE A 6 -21.87 22.52 -30.27
CA ILE A 6 -21.29 21.89 -29.09
C ILE A 6 -21.73 20.42 -29.13
N VAL A 7 -20.78 19.53 -29.42
CA VAL A 7 -20.94 18.10 -29.27
C VAL A 7 -20.69 17.76 -27.82
N LEU A 8 -21.76 17.53 -27.07
CA LEU A 8 -21.75 16.98 -25.72
C LEU A 8 -21.50 15.48 -25.81
N LEU A 9 -20.26 15.05 -25.59
CA LEU A 9 -19.93 13.65 -25.43
C LEU A 9 -20.35 13.21 -24.03
N ALA A 10 -21.56 12.69 -23.91
CA ALA A 10 -22.04 12.06 -22.68
C ALA A 10 -21.32 10.71 -22.52
N MET A 11 -20.33 10.61 -21.67
CA MET A 11 -19.84 9.33 -21.17
C MET A 11 -20.90 8.72 -20.25
N VAL A 12 -21.59 7.73 -20.75
CA VAL A 12 -22.52 6.91 -19.98
C VAL A 12 -21.68 5.96 -19.12
N PHE A 13 -21.55 6.27 -17.85
CA PHE A 13 -21.12 5.29 -16.87
C PHE A 13 -22.26 4.29 -16.64
N VAL A 14 -22.13 3.12 -17.23
CA VAL A 14 -23.02 1.99 -16.95
C VAL A 14 -22.64 1.40 -15.62
N PHE A 15 -23.31 1.84 -14.53
CA PHE A 15 -23.35 1.10 -13.29
C PHE A 15 -24.24 -0.12 -13.48
N SER A 16 -23.64 -1.29 -13.67
CA SER A 16 -24.37 -2.57 -13.62
C SER A 16 -24.66 -2.92 -12.16
N LEU A 17 -25.80 -2.43 -11.64
CA LEU A 17 -26.44 -2.99 -10.46
C LEU A 17 -26.99 -4.37 -10.83
N ALA A 18 -26.29 -5.43 -10.48
CA ALA A 18 -26.83 -6.77 -10.50
C ALA A 18 -27.77 -6.94 -9.31
N ALA A 19 -29.07 -6.82 -9.60
CA ALA A 19 -30.14 -7.13 -8.66
C ALA A 19 -30.15 -8.63 -8.36
N CYS A 20 -30.22 -8.96 -7.10
CA CYS A 20 -30.46 -10.27 -6.52
C CYS A 20 -31.83 -10.81 -6.96
N GLY A 21 -31.90 -12.07 -7.39
CA GLY A 21 -33.16 -12.77 -7.68
C GLY A 21 -32.96 -14.26 -7.91
N GLY A 22 -33.15 -15.04 -6.89
CA GLY A 22 -33.76 -16.37 -6.74
C GLY A 22 -33.38 -17.56 -7.61
N GLY A 23 -32.81 -18.58 -6.97
CA GLY A 23 -33.23 -19.99 -7.10
C GLY A 23 -32.69 -20.80 -8.26
N GLY A 24 -31.92 -21.86 -7.95
CA GLY A 24 -31.73 -22.99 -8.87
C GLY A 24 -30.33 -23.60 -8.84
N ASP A 25 -30.22 -24.74 -8.13
CA ASP A 25 -29.07 -25.63 -8.14
C ASP A 25 -28.56 -25.93 -9.57
N LYS A 26 -27.25 -25.79 -9.76
CA LYS A 26 -26.45 -26.68 -10.63
C LYS A 26 -24.98 -26.49 -10.39
N ASP A 27 -24.31 -27.58 -9.98
CA ASP A 27 -22.87 -27.76 -9.97
C ASP A 27 -22.26 -27.30 -11.29
N GLY A 28 -21.29 -26.42 -11.17
CA GLY A 28 -20.48 -25.92 -12.29
C GLY A 28 -19.27 -25.22 -11.72
N ASP A 29 -18.22 -26.00 -11.46
CA ASP A 29 -16.86 -25.53 -11.22
C ASP A 29 -16.46 -24.61 -12.39
N SER A 30 -16.59 -23.32 -12.22
CA SER A 30 -15.93 -22.33 -13.05
C SER A 30 -15.13 -21.42 -12.13
N GLY A 31 -13.84 -21.74 -12.01
CA GLY A 31 -12.83 -20.86 -11.44
C GLY A 31 -12.91 -19.49 -12.11
N LYS A 32 -13.79 -18.64 -11.61
CA LYS A 32 -13.72 -17.21 -11.84
C LYS A 32 -12.54 -16.73 -11.03
N ASP A 33 -11.48 -16.35 -11.70
CA ASP A 33 -10.42 -15.52 -11.12
C ASP A 33 -11.12 -14.34 -10.43
N LYS A 34 -11.33 -14.45 -9.12
CA LYS A 34 -11.76 -13.31 -8.31
C LYS A 34 -10.61 -12.32 -8.41
N LYS A 35 -10.80 -11.26 -9.19
CA LYS A 35 -9.86 -10.14 -9.18
C LYS A 35 -9.74 -9.70 -7.72
N ALA A 36 -8.51 -9.76 -7.18
CA ALA A 36 -8.26 -9.37 -5.80
C ALA A 36 -8.78 -7.93 -5.58
N GLU A 37 -9.46 -7.73 -4.47
CA GLU A 37 -9.90 -6.38 -4.08
C GLU A 37 -8.68 -5.51 -3.87
N ARG A 38 -8.72 -4.26 -4.35
CA ARG A 38 -7.64 -3.31 -4.18
C ARG A 38 -8.05 -2.21 -3.21
N VAL A 39 -7.25 -2.02 -2.17
CA VAL A 39 -7.41 -0.96 -1.18
C VAL A 39 -6.48 0.20 -1.53
N THR A 40 -6.95 1.42 -1.39
CA THR A 40 -6.23 2.64 -1.78
C THR A 40 -6.33 3.67 -0.66
N THR A 41 -5.23 4.37 -0.36
CA THR A 41 -5.21 5.48 0.61
C THR A 41 -6.14 6.61 0.20
N ALA A 42 -6.51 7.48 1.14
CA ALA A 42 -7.45 8.57 0.90
C ALA A 42 -7.02 9.51 -0.23
N SER A 43 -5.74 9.83 -0.35
CA SER A 43 -5.19 10.64 -1.45
C SER A 43 -5.03 9.91 -2.78
N GLY A 44 -5.13 8.57 -2.77
CA GLY A 44 -4.82 7.72 -3.91
C GLY A 44 -3.32 7.49 -4.14
N ALA A 45 -2.46 7.96 -3.24
CA ALA A 45 -1.00 7.87 -3.39
C ALA A 45 -0.48 6.44 -3.35
N ILE A 46 -1.08 5.58 -2.53
CA ILE A 46 -0.70 4.17 -2.38
C ILE A 46 -1.91 3.29 -2.58
N SER A 47 -1.75 2.21 -3.31
CA SER A 47 -2.77 1.16 -3.40
C SER A 47 -2.13 -0.22 -3.38
N VAL A 48 -2.87 -1.21 -2.84
CA VAL A 48 -2.41 -2.59 -2.68
C VAL A 48 -3.57 -3.57 -2.84
N GLU A 49 -3.31 -4.78 -3.32
CA GLU A 49 -4.31 -5.85 -3.27
C GLU A 49 -4.51 -6.32 -1.83
N ALA A 50 -5.78 -6.53 -1.46
CA ALA A 50 -6.14 -7.00 -0.14
C ALA A 50 -5.46 -8.32 0.20
N LEU A 51 -5.08 -8.46 1.46
CA LEU A 51 -4.44 -9.67 1.98
C LEU A 51 -5.40 -10.86 1.90
N ASP A 52 -5.02 -11.90 1.17
CA ASP A 52 -5.81 -13.14 1.04
C ASP A 52 -5.45 -14.11 2.19
N MET A 53 -5.86 -13.76 3.39
CA MET A 53 -5.71 -14.58 4.60
C MET A 53 -7.03 -14.64 5.37
N PRO A 54 -7.44 -15.83 5.86
CA PRO A 54 -8.62 -15.95 6.72
C PRO A 54 -8.52 -15.04 7.95
N ASP A 55 -9.63 -14.41 8.32
CA ASP A 55 -9.76 -13.55 9.51
C ASP A 55 -8.92 -12.25 9.46
N TYR A 56 -8.26 -11.95 8.33
CA TYR A 56 -7.54 -10.70 8.13
C TYR A 56 -8.33 -9.76 7.21
N ILE A 57 -8.24 -8.48 7.51
CA ILE A 57 -8.79 -7.41 6.68
C ILE A 57 -7.68 -6.48 6.21
N THR A 58 -7.89 -5.88 5.05
CA THR A 58 -7.05 -4.79 4.54
C THR A 58 -7.90 -3.54 4.46
N LYS A 59 -7.48 -2.47 5.09
CA LYS A 59 -8.21 -1.19 5.09
C LYS A 59 -7.28 0.01 5.01
N ALA A 60 -7.69 1.05 4.28
CA ALA A 60 -7.10 2.37 4.41
C ALA A 60 -7.50 3.00 5.74
N GLN A 61 -6.59 3.79 6.35
CA GLN A 61 -6.92 4.61 7.51
C GLN A 61 -7.51 5.94 7.02
N ASP A 62 -8.51 6.47 7.76
CA ASP A 62 -9.40 7.51 7.25
C ASP A 62 -8.68 8.84 6.93
N ASP A 63 -7.73 9.28 7.73
CA ASP A 63 -7.09 10.59 7.59
C ASP A 63 -5.59 10.52 7.24
N ASP A 64 -5.05 9.30 7.08
CA ASP A 64 -3.62 9.07 6.87
C ASP A 64 -3.33 8.42 5.51
N GLU A 65 -2.09 8.54 5.06
CA GLU A 65 -1.58 7.81 3.90
C GLU A 65 -1.18 6.36 4.28
N ASP A 66 -2.02 5.71 5.09
CA ASP A 66 -1.77 4.42 5.69
C ASP A 66 -2.75 3.35 5.21
N ILE A 67 -2.24 2.14 5.00
CA ILE A 67 -3.04 0.93 4.77
C ILE A 67 -2.63 -0.11 5.82
N LEU A 68 -3.60 -0.57 6.60
CA LEU A 68 -3.43 -1.60 7.63
C LEU A 68 -3.99 -2.95 7.15
N MET A 69 -3.20 -4.02 7.30
CA MET A 69 -3.61 -5.41 7.16
C MET A 69 -3.46 -6.09 8.52
N ALA A 70 -4.57 -6.42 9.16
CA ALA A 70 -4.59 -7.00 10.50
C ALA A 70 -5.78 -7.95 10.64
N LYS A 71 -5.83 -8.73 11.71
CA LYS A 71 -7.02 -9.52 12.03
C LYS A 71 -8.23 -8.62 12.22
N GLU A 72 -9.39 -9.10 11.82
CA GLU A 72 -10.65 -8.40 12.01
C GLU A 72 -10.86 -8.05 13.50
N GLY A 73 -11.11 -6.78 13.79
CA GLY A 73 -11.25 -6.26 15.15
C GLY A 73 -9.95 -5.85 15.84
N GLU A 74 -8.80 -6.14 15.27
CA GLU A 74 -7.50 -5.65 15.73
C GLU A 74 -7.11 -4.36 15.00
N GLY A 75 -6.30 -3.53 15.65
CA GLY A 75 -5.81 -2.27 15.12
C GLY A 75 -4.30 -2.21 15.08
N TYR A 76 -3.76 -1.05 14.69
CA TYR A 76 -2.33 -0.78 14.75
C TYR A 76 -1.77 -1.02 16.15
N GLY A 77 -0.64 -1.75 16.21
CA GLY A 77 0.06 -2.05 17.47
C GLY A 77 -0.53 -3.20 18.29
N VAL A 78 -1.52 -3.93 17.75
CA VAL A 78 -2.13 -5.11 18.39
C VAL A 78 -1.93 -6.33 17.50
N GLY A 79 -1.31 -7.39 18.04
CA GLY A 79 -1.07 -8.64 17.33
C GLY A 79 -0.10 -8.52 16.15
N ASP A 80 -0.24 -9.43 15.19
CA ASP A 80 0.55 -9.49 13.97
C ASP A 80 -0.14 -8.69 12.86
N TYR A 81 0.59 -7.78 12.22
CA TYR A 81 0.02 -6.91 11.17
C TYR A 81 1.04 -6.50 10.12
N VAL A 82 0.54 -6.01 8.99
CA VAL A 82 1.30 -5.20 8.03
C VAL A 82 0.73 -3.80 8.02
N LEU A 83 1.60 -2.80 8.10
CA LEU A 83 1.26 -1.40 7.92
C LEU A 83 2.09 -0.82 6.78
N ILE A 84 1.43 -0.23 5.79
CA ILE A 84 2.05 0.53 4.72
C ILE A 84 1.75 2.00 5.01
N SER A 85 2.80 2.79 5.25
CA SER A 85 2.70 4.20 5.64
C SER A 85 3.41 5.09 4.62
N GLY A 86 2.68 6.05 4.08
CA GLY A 86 3.23 7.11 3.23
C GLY A 86 3.38 8.44 3.96
N ILE A 87 3.92 9.42 3.26
CA ILE A 87 3.84 10.83 3.66
C ILE A 87 2.74 11.49 2.84
N SER A 88 1.93 12.33 3.50
CA SER A 88 0.93 13.13 2.80
C SER A 88 1.60 14.02 1.74
N LYS A 89 0.95 14.15 0.58
CA LYS A 89 1.39 15.08 -0.47
C LYS A 89 1.42 16.54 -0.02
N ASP A 90 0.77 16.85 1.10
CA ASP A 90 0.72 18.19 1.67
C ASP A 90 1.82 18.46 2.71
N ASP A 91 2.52 17.43 3.19
CA ASP A 91 3.59 17.57 4.16
C ASP A 91 4.85 18.21 3.55
N GLU A 92 5.27 19.35 4.07
CA GLU A 92 6.45 20.09 3.62
C GLU A 92 7.76 19.42 4.06
N THR A 93 7.76 18.80 5.26
CA THR A 93 8.92 18.11 5.86
C THR A 93 8.45 16.95 6.71
N SER A 94 9.38 16.07 7.12
CA SER A 94 9.07 14.96 8.03
C SER A 94 10.12 14.81 9.13
N LEU A 95 9.66 14.61 10.37
CA LEU A 95 10.54 14.30 11.49
C LEU A 95 11.18 12.91 11.38
N SER A 96 10.50 11.98 10.72
CA SER A 96 10.99 10.62 10.51
C SER A 96 12.06 10.55 9.41
N TYR A 97 12.03 11.48 8.46
CA TYR A 97 12.94 11.58 7.32
C TYR A 97 13.57 12.97 7.26
N PRO A 98 14.65 13.23 8.04
CA PRO A 98 15.18 14.58 8.24
C PRO A 98 15.66 15.31 6.98
N SER A 99 16.11 14.56 5.96
CA SER A 99 16.54 15.14 4.68
C SER A 99 15.40 15.30 3.68
N TYR A 100 14.18 14.85 4.03
CA TYR A 100 13.02 15.03 3.16
C TYR A 100 12.50 16.47 3.22
N VAL A 101 12.36 17.07 2.03
CA VAL A 101 11.68 18.35 1.83
C VAL A 101 10.82 18.24 0.58
N LYS A 102 9.54 18.57 0.69
CA LYS A 102 8.58 18.54 -0.43
C LYS A 102 9.09 19.32 -1.63
N GLY A 103 8.98 18.72 -2.81
CA GLY A 103 9.40 19.33 -4.07
C GLY A 103 10.91 19.35 -4.30
N GLN A 104 11.72 18.79 -3.42
CA GLN A 104 13.13 18.56 -3.63
C GLN A 104 13.41 17.09 -3.94
N GLU A 105 14.57 16.83 -4.56
CA GLU A 105 15.00 15.45 -4.77
C GLU A 105 15.24 14.76 -3.45
N TYR A 106 14.59 13.61 -3.27
CA TYR A 106 14.82 12.71 -2.14
C TYR A 106 14.97 11.29 -2.68
N THR A 107 16.10 10.66 -2.39
CA THR A 107 16.48 9.36 -2.97
C THR A 107 16.59 8.28 -1.89
N LEU A 108 16.58 7.01 -2.32
CA LEU A 108 16.79 5.87 -1.41
C LEU A 108 18.16 5.93 -0.70
N ASP A 109 19.19 6.45 -1.35
CA ASP A 109 20.52 6.63 -0.74
C ASP A 109 20.52 7.74 0.32
N MET A 110 19.76 8.82 0.12
CA MET A 110 19.57 9.87 1.13
C MET A 110 18.82 9.30 2.36
N LEU A 111 17.74 8.56 2.13
CA LEU A 111 17.00 7.87 3.18
C LEU A 111 17.90 6.91 3.97
N LEU A 112 18.72 6.09 3.29
CA LEU A 112 19.67 5.19 3.95
C LEU A 112 20.69 5.98 4.78
N SER A 113 21.20 7.09 4.26
CA SER A 113 22.12 7.98 4.99
C SER A 113 21.47 8.57 6.25
N ASP A 114 20.22 9.03 6.17
CA ASP A 114 19.46 9.53 7.32
C ASP A 114 19.38 8.49 8.44
N PHE A 115 19.10 7.24 8.09
CA PHE A 115 19.00 6.16 9.08
C PHE A 115 20.35 5.75 9.67
N GLN A 116 21.38 5.64 8.85
CA GLN A 116 22.74 5.31 9.33
C GLN A 116 23.28 6.39 10.26
N ASN A 117 22.99 7.65 9.99
CA ASN A 117 23.38 8.76 10.85
C ASN A 117 22.61 8.76 12.18
N LYS A 118 21.33 8.39 12.17
CA LYS A 118 20.46 8.37 13.35
C LYS A 118 20.69 7.12 14.23
N ASN A 119 20.97 5.97 13.60
CA ASN A 119 21.04 4.67 14.27
C ASN A 119 22.24 3.86 13.73
N SER A 120 23.46 4.32 13.98
CA SER A 120 24.69 3.71 13.44
C SER A 120 24.95 2.26 13.91
N TYR A 121 24.23 1.80 14.93
CA TYR A 121 24.33 0.43 15.47
C TYR A 121 23.39 -0.55 14.76
N LYS A 122 22.46 -0.08 13.91
CA LYS A 122 21.54 -0.93 13.16
C LYS A 122 22.10 -1.27 11.78
N THR A 123 21.84 -2.49 11.32
CA THR A 123 22.26 -2.94 10.00
C THR A 123 21.09 -2.79 9.02
N TYR A 124 21.31 -2.03 7.98
CA TYR A 124 20.37 -1.84 6.89
C TYR A 124 20.91 -2.50 5.63
N THR A 125 20.05 -3.25 4.93
CA THR A 125 20.41 -3.92 3.69
C THR A 125 19.49 -3.49 2.55
N LYS A 126 20.00 -3.44 1.30
CA LYS A 126 19.16 -3.21 0.13
C LYS A 126 18.50 -4.54 -0.26
N THR A 127 17.21 -4.48 -0.57
CA THR A 127 16.41 -5.62 -1.03
C THR A 127 15.40 -5.17 -2.08
N LYS A 128 14.60 -6.12 -2.62
CA LYS A 128 13.51 -5.85 -3.56
C LYS A 128 12.25 -6.57 -3.13
N ILE A 129 11.11 -5.91 -3.40
CA ILE A 129 9.79 -6.54 -3.42
C ILE A 129 9.23 -6.23 -4.81
N GLY A 130 9.00 -7.27 -5.62
CA GLY A 130 8.75 -7.09 -7.04
C GLY A 130 9.90 -6.33 -7.73
N ASP A 131 9.58 -5.29 -8.47
CA ASP A 131 10.56 -4.45 -9.17
C ASP A 131 11.06 -3.25 -8.32
N GLN A 132 10.42 -2.98 -7.19
CA GLN A 132 10.75 -1.84 -6.33
C GLN A 132 11.92 -2.15 -5.40
N GLU A 133 12.87 -1.24 -5.27
CA GLU A 133 14.00 -1.31 -4.32
C GLU A 133 13.62 -0.74 -2.96
N TYR A 134 14.12 -1.40 -1.90
CA TYR A 134 13.91 -1.03 -0.50
C TYR A 134 15.20 -1.09 0.30
N VAL A 135 15.24 -0.33 1.36
CA VAL A 135 16.16 -0.53 2.48
C VAL A 135 15.42 -1.34 3.53
N LEU A 136 15.95 -2.50 3.86
CA LEU A 136 15.41 -3.41 4.88
C LEU A 136 16.17 -3.24 6.20
N LEU A 137 15.41 -3.07 7.27
CA LEU A 137 15.83 -3.31 8.64
C LEU A 137 15.08 -4.56 9.13
N ASP A 138 15.83 -5.63 9.40
CA ASP A 138 15.31 -6.91 9.90
C ASP A 138 15.62 -7.03 11.40
N GLU A 139 14.60 -7.11 12.25
CA GLU A 139 14.70 -7.14 13.70
C GLU A 139 13.83 -8.27 14.26
N ASP A 140 14.41 -9.43 14.52
CA ASP A 140 13.75 -10.60 15.10
C ASP A 140 12.43 -10.94 14.37
N SER A 141 11.29 -10.62 15.03
CA SER A 141 9.94 -10.84 14.48
C SER A 141 9.36 -9.63 13.75
N ASN A 142 10.17 -8.61 13.44
CA ASN A 142 9.70 -7.39 12.78
C ASN A 142 10.59 -7.04 11.60
N ARG A 143 10.00 -6.76 10.44
CA ARG A 143 10.69 -6.26 9.25
C ARG A 143 10.16 -4.90 8.85
N TYR A 144 11.09 -3.99 8.58
CA TYR A 144 10.79 -2.64 8.13
C TYR A 144 11.42 -2.42 6.77
N TYR A 145 10.57 -2.20 5.76
CA TYR A 145 10.99 -1.91 4.40
C TYR A 145 10.75 -0.43 4.13
N TYR A 146 11.81 0.28 3.81
CA TYR A 146 11.75 1.69 3.47
C TYR A 146 12.06 1.88 1.99
N THR A 147 11.25 2.67 1.31
CA THR A 147 11.52 3.04 -0.09
C THR A 147 11.27 4.51 -0.33
N VAL A 148 11.68 5.00 -1.49
CA VAL A 148 11.36 6.33 -1.99
C VAL A 148 10.78 6.19 -3.38
N THR A 149 9.64 6.81 -3.61
CA THR A 149 8.98 6.84 -4.91
C THR A 149 8.53 8.25 -5.24
N ASN A 150 8.92 8.76 -6.42
CA ASN A 150 8.66 10.14 -6.85
C ASN A 150 9.06 11.19 -5.79
N ASN A 151 10.17 10.98 -5.08
CA ASN A 151 10.70 11.77 -3.96
C ASN A 151 9.90 11.66 -2.64
N TYR A 152 8.89 10.79 -2.54
CA TYR A 152 8.13 10.56 -1.32
C TYR A 152 8.61 9.28 -0.63
N PRO A 153 9.00 9.35 0.65
CA PRO A 153 9.34 8.16 1.43
C PRO A 153 8.09 7.37 1.82
N VAL A 154 8.25 6.05 1.80
CA VAL A 154 7.22 5.08 2.23
C VAL A 154 7.87 4.05 3.13
N LEU A 155 7.18 3.69 4.21
CA LEU A 155 7.52 2.63 5.14
C LEU A 155 6.51 1.48 5.03
N ILE A 156 7.01 0.25 4.98
CA ILE A 156 6.20 -0.95 5.19
C ILE A 156 6.71 -1.63 6.46
N GLN A 157 5.82 -1.86 7.42
CA GLN A 157 6.09 -2.59 8.64
C GLN A 157 5.42 -3.96 8.54
N VAL A 158 6.17 -5.03 8.64
CA VAL A 158 5.70 -6.42 8.73
C VAL A 158 6.02 -6.89 10.14
N ILE A 159 5.01 -6.93 10.99
CA ILE A 159 5.11 -7.18 12.42
C ILE A 159 4.56 -8.54 12.75
N GLY A 160 5.33 -9.33 13.49
CA GLY A 160 4.99 -10.67 13.94
C GLY A 160 5.47 -11.78 13.01
N GLU A 161 5.83 -12.92 13.59
CA GLU A 161 6.39 -14.06 12.87
C GLU A 161 5.40 -14.65 11.84
N SER A 162 4.10 -14.58 12.11
CA SER A 162 3.09 -15.14 11.20
C SER A 162 2.95 -14.35 9.89
N MET A 163 3.42 -13.09 9.88
CA MET A 163 3.39 -12.21 8.70
C MET A 163 4.69 -12.27 7.90
N GLN A 164 5.80 -12.60 8.54
CA GLN A 164 7.08 -12.76 7.86
C GLN A 164 7.09 -14.04 7.01
N ASP A 165 7.69 -13.97 5.83
CA ASP A 165 7.80 -15.09 4.89
C ASP A 165 6.44 -15.75 4.52
N ASN A 166 5.32 -15.07 4.81
CA ASN A 166 3.99 -15.50 4.44
C ASN A 166 3.74 -15.20 2.95
N GLU A 167 3.34 -16.22 2.18
CA GLU A 167 3.13 -16.08 0.74
C GLU A 167 2.04 -15.06 0.39
N ALA A 168 0.93 -15.03 1.16
CA ALA A 168 -0.14 -14.07 0.93
C ALA A 168 0.32 -12.62 1.21
N VAL A 169 1.13 -12.42 2.26
CA VAL A 169 1.75 -11.12 2.56
C VAL A 169 2.68 -10.71 1.43
N THR A 170 3.60 -11.59 1.02
CA THR A 170 4.54 -11.32 -0.09
C THR A 170 3.80 -10.92 -1.35
N LYS A 171 2.78 -11.70 -1.75
CA LYS A 171 1.97 -11.40 -2.94
C LYS A 171 1.24 -10.06 -2.83
N SER A 172 0.68 -9.75 -1.68
CA SER A 172 0.04 -8.45 -1.44
C SER A 172 1.05 -7.31 -1.57
N LEU A 173 2.23 -7.42 -0.94
CA LEU A 173 3.29 -6.40 -1.02
C LEU A 173 3.83 -6.22 -2.46
N GLU A 174 3.96 -7.28 -3.26
CA GLU A 174 4.34 -7.20 -4.68
C GLU A 174 3.30 -6.45 -5.53
N SER A 175 2.05 -6.39 -5.08
CA SER A 175 0.97 -5.70 -5.78
C SER A 175 0.94 -4.19 -5.53
N ILE A 176 1.78 -3.65 -4.65
CA ILE A 176 1.75 -2.23 -4.28
C ILE A 176 1.98 -1.35 -5.51
N GLN A 177 1.17 -0.30 -5.62
CA GLN A 177 1.30 0.75 -6.62
C GLN A 177 1.45 2.10 -5.92
N TYR A 178 2.41 2.88 -6.37
CA TYR A 178 2.72 4.22 -5.87
C TYR A 178 2.34 5.25 -6.92
N ASN A 179 1.45 6.18 -6.56
CA ASN A 179 0.85 7.19 -7.44
C ASN A 179 1.08 8.62 -6.90
N TYR A 180 2.24 8.90 -6.32
CA TYR A 180 2.62 10.22 -5.83
C TYR A 180 2.79 11.24 -6.97
#